data_f5b14c86cec471903d392e04c567544e
#
_entry.id   f5b14c86cec471903d392e04c567544e
#
_cell.length_a   1.000
_cell.length_b   1.000
_cell.length_c   1.000
_cell.angle_alpha   90.00
_cell.angle_beta   90.00
_cell.angle_gamma   90.00
#
_symmetry.space_group_name_H-M   'P 1'
#
loop_
_entity.id
_entity.type
_entity.pdbx_description
1 polymer ?
#
loop_
_entity_poly.entity_id
_entity_poly.type
_entity_poly.pdbx_seq_one_letter_code
_entity_poly.pdbx_strand_id
1 'polypeptide(L)'
;LRITVLDGGTERPYQTYSGAERFMVDLALRVALSKFLAHRAGAEIKLFVLDEGLGSCDATNRQAVMDAIQAVSQEFGKVIVITHIAELQDALPQRIEVVKGPEGSKVSVV
;
A
#
# COMPACT_ATOMS: atom_id res chain seq x y z
N LEU A 1 22.35 -6.36 0.03
CA LEU A 1 21.73 -5.26 0.77
C LEU A 1 21.07 -5.80 2.05
N ARG A 2 21.45 -5.24 3.18
CA ARG A 2 20.87 -5.61 4.47
C ARG A 2 19.98 -4.46 4.95
N ILE A 3 18.72 -4.75 5.25
CA ILE A 3 17.79 -3.78 5.79
C ILE A 3 17.62 -4.03 7.27
N THR A 4 17.88 -3.00 8.06
CA THR A 4 17.68 -3.00 9.51
C THR A 4 16.73 -1.85 9.86
N VAL A 5 15.77 -2.12 10.71
CA VAL A 5 14.79 -1.12 11.16
C VAL A 5 15.15 -0.72 12.59
N LEU A 6 15.18 0.59 12.83
CA LEU A 6 15.35 1.12 14.18
C LEU A 6 13.95 1.23 14.83
N ASP A 7 13.68 0.34 15.76
CA ASP A 7 12.40 0.24 16.45
C ASP A 7 12.57 0.55 17.93
N GLY A 8 12.04 1.70 18.37
CA GLY A 8 12.16 2.15 19.77
C GLY A 8 13.61 2.26 20.28
N GLY A 9 14.57 2.59 19.41
CA GLY A 9 15.97 2.70 19.75
C GLY A 9 16.75 1.38 19.65
N THR A 10 16.09 0.28 19.28
CA THR A 10 16.70 -1.04 19.08
C THR A 10 16.75 -1.37 17.59
N GLU A 11 17.91 -1.82 17.12
CA GLU A 11 18.05 -2.32 15.75
C GLU A 11 17.42 -3.72 15.63
N ARG A 12 16.54 -3.85 14.64
CA ARG A 12 15.85 -5.10 14.37
C ARG A 12 15.99 -5.47 12.89
N PRO A 13 16.51 -6.68 12.56
CA PRO A 13 16.60 -7.12 11.18
C PRO A 13 15.21 -7.23 10.53
N TYR A 14 15.09 -6.78 9.28
CA TYR A 14 13.83 -6.81 8.52
C TYR A 14 13.17 -8.20 8.50
N GLN A 15 13.97 -9.27 8.41
CA GLN A 15 13.48 -10.65 8.35
C GLN A 15 12.75 -11.11 9.61
N THR A 16 12.95 -10.44 10.74
CA THR A 16 12.33 -10.81 12.03
C THR A 16 10.90 -10.25 12.19
N TYR A 17 10.45 -9.41 11.26
CA TYR A 17 9.11 -8.85 11.29
C TYR A 17 8.07 -9.83 10.75
N SER A 18 6.83 -9.76 11.28
CA SER A 18 5.67 -10.47 10.75
C SER A 18 5.31 -9.99 9.33
N GLY A 19 4.45 -10.72 8.63
CA GLY A 19 4.02 -10.34 7.28
C GLY A 19 3.40 -8.95 7.22
N ALA A 20 2.54 -8.60 8.18
CA ALA A 20 1.91 -7.28 8.24
C ALA A 20 2.90 -6.17 8.57
N GLU A 21 3.82 -6.43 9.51
CA GLU A 21 4.90 -5.48 9.84
C GLU A 21 5.84 -5.26 8.66
N ARG A 22 6.19 -6.33 7.92
CA ARG A 22 6.99 -6.22 6.69
C ARG A 22 6.28 -5.37 5.64
N PHE A 23 4.98 -5.55 5.47
CA PHE A 23 4.19 -4.72 4.57
C PHE A 23 4.32 -3.24 4.91
N MET A 24 4.23 -2.87 6.19
CA MET A 24 4.38 -1.49 6.64
C MET A 24 5.77 -0.93 6.36
N VAL A 25 6.82 -1.72 6.60
CA VAL A 25 8.21 -1.33 6.31
C VAL A 25 8.42 -1.17 4.80
N ASP A 26 7.92 -2.10 4.00
CA ASP A 26 8.02 -2.04 2.53
C ASP A 26 7.29 -0.82 1.99
N LEU A 27 6.09 -0.54 2.49
CA LEU A 27 5.31 0.64 2.10
C LEU A 27 6.06 1.93 2.43
N ALA A 28 6.56 2.06 3.64
CA ALA A 28 7.31 3.23 4.07
C ALA A 28 8.57 3.46 3.21
N LEU A 29 9.29 2.37 2.90
CA LEU A 29 10.48 2.43 2.06
C LEU A 29 10.14 2.85 0.63
N ARG A 30 9.09 2.28 0.04
CA ARG A 30 8.62 2.65 -1.31
C ARG A 30 8.20 4.10 -1.40
N VAL A 31 7.46 4.59 -0.41
CA VAL A 31 7.05 6.00 -0.33
C VAL A 31 8.27 6.91 -0.24
N ALA A 32 9.19 6.62 0.66
CA ALA A 32 10.40 7.42 0.87
C ALA A 32 11.28 7.47 -0.39
N LEU A 33 11.53 6.32 -1.03
CA LEU A 33 12.31 6.24 -2.25
C LEU A 33 11.63 6.95 -3.42
N SER A 34 10.32 6.81 -3.57
CA SER A 34 9.55 7.50 -4.62
C SER A 34 9.66 9.01 -4.47
N LYS A 35 9.51 9.54 -3.26
CA LYS A 35 9.65 10.97 -2.98
C LYS A 35 11.07 11.46 -3.20
N PHE A 36 12.05 10.71 -2.77
CA PHE A 36 13.47 11.05 -2.94
C PHE A 36 13.86 11.12 -4.43
N LEU A 37 13.48 10.13 -5.22
CA LEU A 37 13.79 10.10 -6.66
C LEU A 37 13.05 11.18 -7.43
N ALA A 38 11.79 11.44 -7.09
CA ALA A 38 11.02 12.53 -7.69
C ALA A 38 11.63 13.89 -7.39
N HIS A 39 12.04 14.12 -6.15
CA HIS A 39 12.71 15.37 -5.76
C HIS A 39 14.02 15.60 -6.53
N ARG A 40 14.83 14.55 -6.68
CA ARG A 40 16.08 14.62 -7.48
C ARG A 40 15.83 14.92 -8.96
N ALA A 41 14.74 14.42 -9.51
CA ALA A 41 14.36 14.66 -10.91
C ALA A 41 13.61 15.99 -11.13
N GLY A 42 13.34 16.76 -10.08
CA GLY A 42 12.53 17.97 -10.16
C GLY A 42 11.06 17.70 -10.49
N ALA A 43 10.57 16.49 -10.18
CA ALA A 43 9.21 16.05 -10.46
C ALA A 43 8.39 15.91 -9.18
N GLU A 44 7.06 15.90 -9.33
CA GLU A 44 6.11 15.64 -8.26
C GLU A 44 5.28 14.40 -8.62
N ILE A 45 5.21 13.42 -7.70
CA ILE A 45 4.38 12.23 -7.87
C ILE A 45 3.02 12.51 -7.25
N LYS A 46 1.97 12.41 -8.05
CA LYS A 46 0.57 12.64 -7.62
C LYS A 46 -0.26 11.37 -7.49
N LEU A 47 0.27 10.24 -7.95
CA LEU A 47 -0.41 8.96 -7.96
C LEU A 47 0.51 7.89 -7.38
N PHE A 48 -0.02 7.08 -6.47
CA PHE A 48 0.65 5.92 -5.91
C PHE A 48 -0.22 4.67 -6.10
N VAL A 49 0.37 3.59 -6.58
CA VAL A 49 -0.34 2.33 -6.83
C VAL A 49 0.17 1.26 -5.88
N LEU A 50 -0.75 0.67 -5.11
CA LEU A 50 -0.51 -0.48 -4.26
C LEU A 50 -1.14 -1.72 -4.90
N ASP A 51 -0.30 -2.61 -5.42
CA ASP A 51 -0.72 -3.83 -6.07
C ASP A 51 -0.27 -5.05 -5.27
N GLU A 52 -1.23 -5.87 -4.86
CA GLU A 52 -1.05 -7.19 -4.22
C GLU A 52 -0.17 -7.23 -2.95
N GLY A 53 0.15 -6.10 -2.34
CA GLY A 53 0.96 -6.07 -1.11
C GLY A 53 0.20 -6.43 0.17
N LEU A 54 -1.11 -6.69 0.08
CA LEU A 54 -2.02 -6.80 1.22
C LEU A 54 -2.34 -8.25 1.63
N GLY A 55 -1.74 -9.25 0.97
CA GLY A 55 -2.07 -10.67 1.16
C GLY A 55 -1.77 -11.26 2.54
N SER A 56 -0.95 -10.58 3.35
CA SER A 56 -0.63 -10.97 4.74
C SER A 56 -1.43 -10.19 5.78
N CYS A 57 -2.41 -9.39 5.37
CA CYS A 57 -3.32 -8.67 6.27
C CYS A 57 -4.37 -9.61 6.85
N ASP A 58 -4.24 -9.92 8.13
CA ASP A 58 -5.31 -10.54 8.90
C ASP A 58 -6.25 -9.48 9.51
N ALA A 59 -7.31 -9.95 10.16
CA ALA A 59 -8.31 -9.08 10.78
C ALA A 59 -7.73 -8.14 11.84
N THR A 60 -6.66 -8.55 12.53
CA THR A 60 -5.99 -7.78 13.59
C THR A 60 -5.21 -6.58 13.05
N ASN A 61 -4.71 -6.67 11.82
CA ASN A 61 -3.83 -5.65 11.22
C ASN A 61 -4.56 -4.74 10.21
N ARG A 62 -5.83 -5.02 9.94
CA ARG A 62 -6.61 -4.30 8.93
C ARG A 62 -6.69 -2.80 9.17
N GLN A 63 -6.97 -2.39 10.40
CA GLN A 63 -7.05 -0.99 10.73
C GLN A 63 -5.71 -0.27 10.53
N ALA A 64 -4.61 -0.90 10.94
CA ALA A 64 -3.27 -0.34 10.74
C ALA A 64 -2.95 -0.16 9.25
N VAL A 65 -3.34 -1.12 8.41
CA VAL A 65 -3.17 -1.01 6.95
C VAL A 65 -4.02 0.10 6.36
N MET A 66 -5.27 0.25 6.79
CA MET A 66 -6.14 1.34 6.35
C MET A 66 -5.59 2.70 6.74
N ASP A 67 -5.10 2.83 7.96
CA ASP A 67 -4.46 4.07 8.45
C ASP A 67 -3.21 4.41 7.62
N ALA A 68 -2.42 3.41 7.27
CA ALA A 68 -1.25 3.58 6.41
C ALA A 68 -1.62 4.02 4.99
N ILE A 69 -2.64 3.41 4.39
CA ILE A 69 -3.15 3.80 3.07
C ILE A 69 -3.65 5.25 3.10
N GLN A 70 -4.36 5.64 4.13
CA GLN A 70 -4.83 7.01 4.30
C GLN A 70 -3.67 8.00 4.44
N ALA A 71 -2.65 7.67 5.22
CA ALA A 71 -1.46 8.50 5.35
C ALA A 71 -0.73 8.67 4.01
N VAL A 72 -0.58 7.60 3.23
CA VAL A 72 0.01 7.64 1.89
C VAL A 72 -0.84 8.49 0.94
N SER A 73 -2.17 8.42 1.01
CA SER A 73 -3.05 9.22 0.15
C SER A 73 -2.90 10.72 0.39
N GLN A 74 -2.61 11.12 1.61
CA GLN A 74 -2.32 12.53 1.93
C GLN A 74 -1.00 13.00 1.31
N GLU A 75 -0.02 12.10 1.19
CA GLU A 75 1.29 12.42 0.61
C GLU A 75 1.26 12.55 -0.93
N PHE A 76 0.47 11.74 -1.61
CA PHE A 76 0.43 11.68 -3.09
C PHE A 76 -0.84 12.27 -3.71
N GLY A 77 -1.85 12.57 -2.93
CA GLY A 77 -3.14 13.06 -3.41
C GLY A 77 -4.07 11.96 -3.94
N LYS A 78 -3.54 10.94 -4.63
CA LYS A 78 -4.32 9.81 -5.12
C LYS A 78 -3.57 8.50 -4.92
N VAL A 79 -4.27 7.52 -4.34
CA VAL A 79 -3.77 6.15 -4.18
C VAL A 79 -4.75 5.18 -4.81
N ILE A 80 -4.25 4.28 -5.65
CA ILE A 80 -5.00 3.15 -6.19
C ILE A 80 -4.55 1.90 -5.46
N VAL A 81 -5.49 1.20 -4.86
CA VAL A 81 -5.26 -0.07 -4.18
C VAL A 81 -5.90 -1.19 -4.98
N ILE A 82 -5.09 -2.14 -5.42
CA ILE A 82 -5.55 -3.34 -6.13
C ILE A 82 -5.57 -4.47 -5.11
N THR A 83 -6.76 -4.97 -4.78
CA THR A 83 -6.95 -6.00 -3.77
C THR A 83 -8.17 -6.88 -4.07
N HIS A 84 -8.10 -8.13 -3.65
CA HIS A 84 -9.24 -9.06 -3.64
C HIS A 84 -9.84 -9.23 -2.23
N ILE A 85 -9.34 -8.52 -1.24
CA ILE A 85 -9.81 -8.57 0.15
C ILE A 85 -11.08 -7.72 0.27
N ALA A 86 -12.23 -8.38 0.45
CA ALA A 86 -13.54 -7.74 0.45
C ALA A 86 -13.66 -6.62 1.50
N GLU A 87 -13.13 -6.84 2.68
CA GLU A 87 -13.20 -5.88 3.78
C GLU A 87 -12.42 -4.58 3.51
N LEU A 88 -11.34 -4.67 2.74
CA LEU A 88 -10.60 -3.48 2.28
C LEU A 88 -11.36 -2.77 1.18
N GLN A 89 -12.00 -3.50 0.28
CA GLN A 89 -12.84 -2.93 -0.76
C GLN A 89 -14.01 -2.13 -0.18
N ASP A 90 -14.65 -2.66 0.86
CA ASP A 90 -15.79 -2.01 1.51
C ASP A 90 -15.39 -0.78 2.33
N ALA A 91 -14.14 -0.73 2.80
CA ALA A 91 -13.63 0.39 3.59
C ALA A 91 -13.16 1.58 2.73
N LEU A 92 -12.99 1.40 1.42
CA LEU A 92 -12.54 2.47 0.52
C LEU A 92 -13.72 3.23 -0.07
N PRO A 93 -13.62 4.58 -0.20
CA PRO A 93 -14.77 5.40 -0.57
C PRO A 93 -15.22 5.25 -2.02
N GLN A 94 -14.34 4.80 -2.89
CA GLN A 94 -14.62 4.59 -4.31
C GLN A 94 -14.02 3.27 -4.76
N ARG A 95 -14.73 2.58 -5.63
CA ARG A 95 -14.31 1.27 -6.11
C ARG A 95 -14.49 1.17 -7.62
N ILE A 96 -13.50 0.62 -8.29
CA ILE A 96 -13.58 0.20 -9.68
C ILE A 96 -13.68 -1.32 -9.68
N GLU A 97 -14.78 -1.84 -10.20
CA GLU A 97 -14.97 -3.28 -10.34
C GLU A 97 -14.65 -3.71 -11.76
N VAL A 98 -13.86 -4.75 -11.90
CA VAL A 98 -13.55 -5.39 -13.17
C VAL A 98 -14.05 -6.82 -13.11
N VAL A 99 -15.06 -7.13 -13.90
CA VAL A 99 -15.68 -8.46 -13.93
C VAL A 99 -15.44 -9.09 -15.30
N LYS A 100 -14.82 -10.25 -15.31
CA LYS A 100 -14.59 -11.05 -16.53
C LYS A 100 -15.86 -11.82 -16.88
N GLY A 101 -16.35 -11.60 -18.09
CA GLY A 101 -17.48 -12.32 -18.66
C GLY A 101 -17.14 -13.07 -19.94
N PRO A 102 -18.12 -13.84 -20.51
CA PRO A 102 -17.87 -14.63 -21.73
C PRO A 102 -17.55 -13.78 -22.97
N GLU A 103 -17.96 -12.52 -22.97
CA GLU A 103 -17.71 -11.56 -24.08
C GLU A 103 -16.63 -10.52 -23.74
N GLY A 104 -15.80 -10.79 -22.73
CA GLY A 104 -14.75 -9.88 -22.27
C GLY A 104 -15.02 -9.33 -20.87
N SER A 105 -14.20 -8.40 -20.44
CA SER A 105 -14.29 -7.79 -19.12
C SER A 105 -15.18 -6.54 -19.15
N LYS A 106 -15.99 -6.38 -18.11
CA LYS A 106 -16.75 -5.16 -17.85
C LYS A 106 -16.14 -4.39 -16.70
N VAL A 107 -16.06 -3.08 -16.85
CA VAL A 107 -15.53 -2.15 -15.85
C VAL A 107 -16.66 -1.23 -15.39
N SER A 108 -16.83 -1.10 -14.08
CA SER A 108 -17.80 -0.18 -13.49
C SER A 108 -17.21 0.56 -12.30
N VAL A 109 -17.64 1.78 -12.07
CA VAL A 109 -17.31 2.58 -10.89
C VAL A 109 -18.49 2.51 -9.93
N VAL A 110 -18.17 2.13 -8.70
CA VAL A 110 -19.20 1.93 -7.66
C VAL A 110 -18.99 2.91 -6.52
#